data_0c2a83c5dddf8db229c31180dcf1ed38
#
_entry.id   0c2a83c5dddf8db229c31180dcf1ed38
#
_cell.length_a   1.000
_cell.length_b   1.000
_cell.length_c   1.000
_cell.angle_alpha   90.00
_cell.angle_beta   90.00
_cell.angle_gamma   90.00
#
_symmetry.space_group_name_H-M   'P 1'
#
loop_
_entity.id
_entity.type
_entity.pdbx_description
1 polymer ?
#
loop_
_entity_poly.entity_id
_entity_poly.type
_entity_poly.pdbx_seq_one_letter_code
_entity_poly.pdbx_strand_id
1 'polypeptide(L)'
;MIRVFLVDDQTLVRQGVKSLLSLAADIDVVAEASDGQQAIDLIPEIKPDVVLMDMRMPVKSGLEAVQELSAVGRLPPTIILTTFDDDDLVLAGIRA
;
A
#
# COMPACT_ATOMS: atom_id res chain seq x y z
N MET A 1 18.09 2.70 4.94
CA MET A 1 16.80 3.37 5.07
C MET A 1 15.73 2.55 4.37
N ILE A 2 14.62 2.33 5.02
CA ILE A 2 13.50 1.56 4.47
C ILE A 2 12.64 2.50 3.63
N ARG A 3 12.50 2.19 2.35
CA ARG A 3 11.69 2.98 1.40
C ARG A 3 10.26 2.46 1.40
N VAL A 4 9.32 3.31 1.78
CA VAL A 4 7.90 2.96 1.94
C VAL A 4 7.06 3.63 0.86
N PHE A 5 6.18 2.85 0.24
CA PHE A 5 5.14 3.35 -0.66
C PHE A 5 3.81 3.25 0.07
N LEU A 6 3.11 4.37 0.19
CA LEU A 6 1.86 4.46 0.97
C LEU A 6 0.67 4.62 0.04
N VAL A 7 -0.31 3.71 0.14
CA VAL A 7 -1.50 3.71 -0.70
C VAL A 7 -2.76 3.77 0.15
N ASP A 8 -3.50 4.87 0.05
CA ASP A 8 -4.75 5.09 0.77
C ASP A 8 -5.51 6.20 0.07
N ASP A 9 -6.83 6.05 -0.09
CA ASP A 9 -7.65 7.07 -0.76
C ASP A 9 -7.99 8.26 0.14
N GLN A 10 -7.82 8.13 1.45
CA GLN A 10 -8.11 9.19 2.41
C GLN A 10 -6.87 10.03 2.68
N THR A 11 -6.89 11.28 2.23
CA THR A 11 -5.75 12.18 2.37
C THR A 11 -5.32 12.38 3.82
N LEU A 12 -6.27 12.54 4.73
CA LEU A 12 -5.94 12.73 6.16
C LEU A 12 -5.29 11.48 6.77
N VAL A 13 -5.74 10.30 6.38
CA VAL A 13 -5.14 9.04 6.84
C VAL A 13 -3.72 8.92 6.31
N ARG A 14 -3.50 9.19 5.02
CA ARG A 14 -2.15 9.17 4.44
C ARG A 14 -1.22 10.13 5.18
N GLN A 15 -1.66 11.36 5.42
CA GLN A 15 -0.86 12.35 6.13
C GLN A 15 -0.54 11.94 7.55
N GLY A 16 -1.51 11.35 8.26
CA GLY A 16 -1.32 10.85 9.62
C GLY A 16 -0.30 9.72 9.68
N VAL A 17 -0.42 8.74 8.81
CA VAL A 17 0.53 7.62 8.73
C VAL A 17 1.92 8.12 8.35
N LYS A 18 2.00 9.01 7.36
CA LYS A 18 3.26 9.59 6.94
C LYS A 18 3.95 10.34 8.09
N SER A 19 3.19 11.11 8.88
CA SER A 19 3.72 11.83 10.03
C SER A 19 4.25 10.87 11.10
N LEU A 20 3.53 9.77 11.38
CA LEU A 20 3.98 8.76 12.32
C LEU A 20 5.28 8.09 11.86
N LEU A 21 5.35 7.74 10.59
CA LEU A 21 6.54 7.10 10.02
C LEU A 21 7.74 8.03 10.01
N SER A 22 7.52 9.34 9.88
CA SER A 22 8.60 10.32 9.88
C SER A 22 9.32 10.43 11.23
N LEU A 23 8.73 9.90 12.30
CA LEU A 23 9.38 9.85 13.61
C LEU A 23 10.49 8.79 13.67
N ALA A 24 10.49 7.84 12.74
CA ALA A 24 11.52 6.82 12.66
C ALA A 24 12.61 7.27 11.68
N ALA A 25 13.85 7.39 12.14
CA ALA A 25 14.95 7.93 11.35
C ALA A 25 15.35 7.03 10.17
N ASP A 26 15.01 5.74 10.22
CA ASP A 26 15.39 4.74 9.23
C ASP A 26 14.26 4.44 8.21
N ILE A 27 13.17 5.18 8.25
CA ILE A 27 12.04 5.02 7.33
C ILE A 27 11.86 6.28 6.48
N ASP A 28 11.65 6.08 5.19
CA ASP A 28 11.39 7.18 4.25
C ASP A 28 10.17 6.83 3.39
N VAL A 29 9.13 7.66 3.43
CA VAL A 29 7.97 7.52 2.56
C VAL A 29 8.33 8.16 1.21
N VAL A 30 8.70 7.32 0.26
CA VAL A 30 9.22 7.77 -1.04
C VAL A 30 8.14 8.12 -2.05
N ALA A 31 6.92 7.61 -1.86
CA ALA A 31 5.80 7.89 -2.75
C ALA A 31 4.48 7.58 -2.10
N GLU A 32 3.41 8.14 -2.64
CA GLU A 32 2.03 7.93 -2.20
C GLU A 32 1.13 7.72 -3.41
N ALA A 33 0.04 6.98 -3.21
CA ALA A 33 -1.00 6.82 -4.21
C ALA A 33 -2.37 6.86 -3.53
N SER A 34 -3.39 7.24 -4.26
CA SER A 34 -4.76 7.37 -3.75
C SER A 34 -5.72 6.28 -4.24
N ASP A 35 -5.27 5.39 -5.11
CA ASP A 35 -6.06 4.25 -5.56
C ASP A 35 -5.15 3.11 -6.04
N GLY A 36 -5.77 1.95 -6.28
CA GLY A 36 -5.03 0.75 -6.67
C GLY A 36 -4.41 0.84 -8.06
N GLN A 37 -5.01 1.60 -8.98
CA GLN A 37 -4.45 1.75 -10.31
C GLN A 37 -3.15 2.55 -10.28
N GLN A 38 -3.11 3.62 -9.49
CA GLN A 38 -1.87 4.39 -9.30
C GLN A 38 -0.79 3.52 -8.68
N ALA A 39 -1.15 2.67 -7.71
CA ALA A 39 -0.20 1.75 -7.10
C ALA A 39 0.39 0.78 -8.13
N ILE A 40 -0.44 0.19 -8.99
CA ILE A 40 0.00 -0.73 -10.04
C ILE A 40 0.98 -0.04 -10.99
N ASP A 41 0.68 1.21 -11.36
CA ASP A 41 1.50 1.96 -12.31
C ASP A 41 2.84 2.38 -11.71
N LEU A 42 2.87 2.77 -10.44
CA LEU A 42 4.04 3.39 -9.80
C LEU A 42 4.96 2.40 -9.08
N ILE A 43 4.43 1.34 -8.49
CA ILE A 43 5.25 0.41 -7.71
C ILE A 43 6.40 -0.20 -8.53
N PRO A 44 6.19 -0.68 -9.77
CA PRO A 44 7.29 -1.23 -10.55
C PRO A 44 8.38 -0.22 -10.88
N GLU A 45 8.03 1.07 -10.98
CA GLU A 45 9.01 2.12 -11.28
C GLU A 45 9.78 2.56 -10.04
N ILE A 46 9.09 2.69 -8.90
CA ILE A 46 9.67 3.19 -7.66
C ILE A 46 10.46 2.11 -6.93
N LYS A 47 10.02 0.86 -7.02
CA LYS A 47 10.64 -0.30 -6.38
C LYS A 47 10.85 -0.07 -4.87
N PRO A 48 9.76 0.18 -4.12
CA PRO A 48 9.88 0.40 -2.69
C PRO A 48 10.29 -0.88 -1.96
N ASP A 49 10.80 -0.73 -0.75
CA ASP A 49 11.14 -1.87 0.11
C ASP A 49 9.90 -2.50 0.73
N VAL A 50 8.87 -1.68 1.01
CA VAL A 50 7.61 -2.14 1.58
C VAL A 50 6.47 -1.24 1.11
N VAL A 51 5.28 -1.82 0.95
CA VAL A 51 4.06 -1.11 0.59
C VAL A 51 3.08 -1.18 1.77
N LEU A 52 2.53 -0.04 2.16
CA LEU A 52 1.40 0.03 3.08
C LEU A 52 0.16 0.29 2.23
N MET A 53 -0.76 -0.68 2.19
CA MET A 53 -1.86 -0.70 1.24
C MET A 53 -3.21 -0.75 1.94
N ASP A 54 -4.08 0.23 1.67
CA ASP A 54 -5.50 0.15 2.02
C ASP A 54 -6.20 -0.80 1.06
N MET A 55 -7.07 -1.66 1.56
CA MET A 55 -7.80 -2.62 0.75
C MET A 55 -9.01 -2.02 0.02
N ARG A 56 -9.60 -0.97 0.56
CA ARG A 56 -10.82 -0.38 0.01
C ARG A 56 -10.56 1.00 -0.57
N MET A 57 -10.45 1.06 -1.88
CA MET A 57 -10.18 2.30 -2.60
C MET A 57 -11.04 2.36 -3.86
N PRO A 58 -11.34 3.57 -4.36
CA PRO A 58 -12.05 3.71 -5.64
C PRO A 58 -11.15 3.31 -6.80
N VAL A 59 -11.72 3.19 -7.97
CA VAL A 59 -11.10 2.81 -9.24
C VAL A 59 -10.62 1.36 -9.20
N LYS A 60 -9.64 1.05 -8.34
CA LYS A 60 -9.15 -0.30 -8.15
C LYS A 60 -8.80 -0.49 -6.68
N SER A 61 -9.33 -1.53 -6.05
CA SER A 61 -9.09 -1.80 -4.64
C SER A 61 -7.66 -2.23 -4.36
N GLY A 62 -7.25 -2.16 -3.09
CA GLY A 62 -5.94 -2.68 -2.69
C GLY A 62 -5.80 -4.16 -2.97
N LEU A 63 -6.85 -4.96 -2.76
CA LEU A 63 -6.83 -6.38 -3.07
C LEU A 63 -6.58 -6.64 -4.55
N GLU A 64 -7.27 -5.91 -5.44
CA GLU A 64 -7.07 -6.03 -6.88
C GLU A 64 -5.64 -5.65 -7.27
N ALA A 65 -5.09 -4.58 -6.69
CA ALA A 65 -3.73 -4.15 -6.96
C ALA A 65 -2.71 -5.21 -6.53
N VAL A 66 -2.88 -5.78 -5.35
CA VAL A 66 -2.01 -6.84 -4.83
C VAL A 66 -2.05 -8.06 -5.76
N GLN A 67 -3.24 -8.47 -6.19
CA GLN A 67 -3.40 -9.61 -7.07
C GLN A 67 -2.73 -9.38 -8.43
N GLU A 68 -2.92 -8.21 -9.04
CA GLU A 68 -2.32 -7.90 -10.33
C GLU A 68 -0.79 -7.84 -10.27
N LEU A 69 -0.24 -7.17 -9.24
CA LEU A 69 1.21 -7.08 -9.08
C LEU A 69 1.84 -8.44 -8.76
N SER A 70 1.17 -9.25 -7.95
CA SER A 70 1.63 -10.60 -7.62
C SER A 70 1.65 -11.49 -8.87
N ALA A 71 0.63 -11.38 -9.72
CA ALA A 71 0.52 -12.17 -10.95
C ALA A 71 1.67 -11.92 -11.93
N VAL A 72 2.21 -10.70 -11.95
CA VAL A 72 3.35 -10.35 -12.82
C VAL A 72 4.69 -10.39 -12.10
N GLY A 73 4.72 -10.85 -10.85
CA GLY A 73 5.96 -10.97 -10.08
C GLY A 73 6.59 -9.66 -9.65
N ARG A 74 5.79 -8.60 -9.51
CA ARG A 74 6.28 -7.25 -9.19
C ARG A 74 5.78 -6.72 -7.86
N LEU A 75 5.20 -7.57 -7.01
CA LEU A 75 4.69 -7.16 -5.71
C LEU A 75 5.82 -7.18 -4.68
N PRO A 76 6.17 -6.02 -4.09
CA PRO A 76 7.10 -6.00 -2.94
C PRO A 76 6.39 -6.47 -1.67
N PRO A 77 7.11 -6.66 -0.55
CA PRO A 77 6.48 -6.92 0.74
C PRO A 77 5.40 -5.88 1.02
N THR A 78 4.22 -6.33 1.41
CA THR A 78 3.04 -5.47 1.56
C THR A 78 2.40 -5.68 2.91
N ILE A 79 2.15 -4.58 3.63
CA ILE A 79 1.38 -4.57 4.87
C ILE A 79 0.00 -4.01 4.55
N ILE A 80 -1.03 -4.78 4.91
CA ILE A 80 -2.41 -4.40 4.65
C ILE A 80 -2.92 -3.49 5.76
N LEU A 81 -3.46 -2.34 5.38
CA LEU A 81 -4.14 -1.42 6.29
C LEU A 81 -5.63 -1.63 6.12
N THR A 82 -6.33 -1.97 7.20
CA THR A 82 -7.75 -2.27 7.14
C THR A 82 -8.43 -1.93 8.46
N THR A 83 -9.78 -1.85 8.44
CA THR A 83 -10.59 -1.65 9.63
C THR A 83 -11.00 -2.99 10.22
N PHE A 84 -11.62 -2.96 11.42
CA PHE A 84 -12.08 -4.17 12.10
C PHE A 84 -13.11 -4.98 11.29
N ASP A 85 -13.79 -4.34 10.36
CA ASP A 85 -14.84 -4.97 9.57
C ASP A 85 -14.31 -5.68 8.33
N ASP A 86 -13.00 -5.68 8.12
CA ASP A 86 -12.37 -6.15 6.88
C ASP A 86 -11.55 -7.43 7.05
N ASP A 87 -11.91 -8.29 8.01
CA ASP A 87 -11.15 -9.53 8.30
C ASP A 87 -10.99 -10.42 7.06
N ASP A 88 -12.05 -10.56 6.27
CA ASP A 88 -12.00 -11.38 5.05
C ASP A 88 -11.03 -10.80 4.04
N LEU A 89 -10.96 -9.48 3.92
CA LEU A 89 -10.03 -8.80 3.03
C LEU A 89 -8.59 -8.98 3.50
N VAL A 90 -8.36 -8.95 4.81
CA VAL A 90 -7.02 -9.19 5.38
C VAL A 90 -6.55 -10.60 5.00
N LEU A 91 -7.40 -11.62 5.18
CA LEU A 91 -7.05 -13.00 4.82
C LEU A 91 -6.79 -13.14 3.32
N ALA A 92 -7.60 -12.52 2.48
CA ALA A 92 -7.42 -12.54 1.04
C ALA A 92 -6.09 -11.88 0.64
N GLY A 93 -5.76 -10.74 1.26
CA GLY A 93 -4.50 -10.04 1.02
C GLY A 93 -3.27 -10.86 1.41
N ILE A 94 -3.32 -11.55 2.53
CA ILE A 94 -2.23 -12.41 3.00
C ILE A 94 -1.98 -13.56 2.02
N ARG A 95 -3.05 -14.10 1.44
CA ARG A 95 -2.96 -15.22 0.50
C ARG A 95 -2.55 -14.81 -0.90
N ALA A 96 -2.73 -13.56 -1.22
CA ALA A 96 -2.36 -13.03 -2.52
C ALA A 96 -0.84 -12.87 -2.64
#